data_6b672bca792975be62c241ef1463361b
#
_entry.id   6b672bca792975be62c241ef1463361b
#
_cell.length_a   1.000
_cell.length_b   1.000
_cell.length_c   1.000
_cell.angle_alpha   90.00
_cell.angle_beta   90.00
_cell.angle_gamma   90.00
#
_symmetry.space_group_name_H-M   'P 1'
#
loop_
_entity.id
_entity.type
_entity.pdbx_description
1 polymer ?
#
loop_
_entity_poly.entity_id
_entity_poly.type
_entity_poly.pdbx_seq_one_letter_code
_entity_poly.pdbx_strand_id
1 'polypeptide(L)'
;VTSTATATSSKASNTVLTKFLDPLRIPRRLRVDRAEREARFTLRTVGVDLRLHTQLPPTPLWTYDGEFPGPVFDVHRGQRLHVTWENGTTTPYPVVDAFLTDAPGNPSLAMNDPGIGQAQPVKGVASLPAWQVTHLHGAVTGGNNDGWMENAVLHGDMQLSEYPDDQPAMTLWYHDHAMNITRLNVFAGLVGMYLLRDDEEDALGLPGGDREIPLIVCDRNLETDAAGRFTGRLLHKTTGTLPFVGPYTLVNGTIWPFLEVRPGWYRFRVLNASNSRTYRLHLLDEAGTVVTGSAWQIGTDSGLLGAPLPITDAGLTLAPAERADVLVDFGAFRDQSLRLVNSAQAPFRGDPLPAGVKPGDPLPADRLPEPDVMQFRVADAPLTDTFRLPTTLSPSYYRLTHDRLPPDHMHRMLGLAADPDGTLGLWELGEVPSSEGPTTAVKDGIIQVTDQNGVTTTYQRLARHFDDQLNWRARQDSWEVWRILNLSGILHPIHIHLTRFQPLSIDGYDTAAFLPAKGGTAPGAPVAHLDSLPIDPSLTGWKDVMRVPPGTMVTVAGQFRGASGRYMYHCHILEHEDAGMMREFSVMPGAVMDVGGMGGMGGMSS
;
A
#
# COMPACT_ATOMS: atom_id res chain seq x y z
N VAL A 1 -63.49 7.50 1.66
CA VAL A 1 -62.22 6.81 1.88
C VAL A 1 -61.32 7.13 0.67
N THR A 2 -60.57 8.19 0.77
CA THR A 2 -59.61 8.65 -0.25
C THR A 2 -58.23 8.12 0.14
N SER A 3 -57.72 7.18 -0.67
CA SER A 3 -56.35 6.68 -0.58
C SER A 3 -55.40 7.72 -1.20
N THR A 4 -54.57 8.37 -0.39
CA THR A 4 -53.45 9.13 -0.86
C THR A 4 -52.27 8.21 -1.11
N ALA A 5 -52.00 7.90 -2.38
CA ALA A 5 -50.78 7.26 -2.80
C ALA A 5 -49.61 8.27 -2.68
N THR A 6 -48.73 8.06 -1.72
CA THR A 6 -47.45 8.74 -1.63
C THR A 6 -46.58 8.26 -2.78
N ALA A 7 -46.42 9.10 -3.78
CA ALA A 7 -45.42 8.93 -4.83
C ALA A 7 -44.02 9.08 -4.21
N THR A 8 -43.32 7.98 -4.00
CA THR A 8 -41.88 7.99 -3.78
C THR A 8 -41.20 8.39 -5.08
N SER A 9 -40.88 9.66 -5.20
CA SER A 9 -40.00 10.18 -6.24
C SER A 9 -38.62 9.55 -6.03
N SER A 10 -38.27 8.55 -6.84
CA SER A 10 -36.88 8.11 -6.98
C SER A 10 -36.11 9.27 -7.61
N LYS A 11 -35.37 10.04 -6.80
CA LYS A 11 -34.36 10.96 -7.32
C LYS A 11 -33.35 10.10 -8.07
N ALA A 12 -33.35 10.17 -9.40
CA ALA A 12 -32.27 9.66 -10.21
C ALA A 12 -30.96 10.33 -9.70
N SER A 13 -30.06 9.52 -9.19
CA SER A 13 -28.77 9.99 -8.65
C SER A 13 -27.95 10.57 -9.80
N ASN A 14 -27.69 11.90 -9.77
CA ASN A 14 -26.77 12.57 -10.70
C ASN A 14 -25.29 12.18 -10.46
N THR A 15 -25.04 11.09 -9.73
CA THR A 15 -23.70 10.60 -9.32
C THR A 15 -23.22 9.40 -10.17
N VAL A 16 -23.97 8.99 -11.17
CA VAL A 16 -23.57 7.90 -12.11
C VAL A 16 -22.72 8.50 -13.22
N LEU A 17 -21.44 8.06 -13.28
CA LEU A 17 -20.50 8.44 -14.35
C LEU A 17 -20.43 7.34 -15.42
N THR A 18 -20.25 7.74 -16.68
CA THR A 18 -20.06 6.82 -17.80
C THR A 18 -18.65 6.25 -17.76
N LYS A 19 -18.53 4.94 -17.62
CA LYS A 19 -17.22 4.26 -17.57
C LYS A 19 -16.51 4.28 -18.93
N PHE A 20 -15.18 4.31 -18.88
CA PHE A 20 -14.31 4.20 -20.06
C PHE A 20 -14.55 5.30 -21.11
N LEU A 21 -14.88 6.51 -20.63
CA LEU A 21 -15.10 7.67 -21.48
C LEU A 21 -13.81 8.44 -21.77
N ASP A 22 -12.93 8.52 -20.78
CA ASP A 22 -11.70 9.30 -20.84
C ASP A 22 -10.48 8.41 -21.09
N PRO A 23 -9.48 8.86 -21.87
CA PRO A 23 -8.25 8.11 -22.05
C PRO A 23 -7.40 8.11 -20.78
N LEU A 24 -6.61 7.04 -20.60
CA LEU A 24 -5.59 6.97 -19.56
C LEU A 24 -4.55 8.07 -19.74
N ARG A 25 -4.26 8.80 -18.69
CA ARG A 25 -3.14 9.76 -18.67
C ARG A 25 -1.84 9.00 -18.46
N ILE A 26 -0.81 9.40 -19.19
CA ILE A 26 0.55 8.88 -19.00
C ILE A 26 1.35 9.98 -18.30
N PRO A 27 1.81 9.77 -17.07
CA PRO A 27 2.63 10.76 -16.36
C PRO A 27 3.92 11.06 -17.11
N ARG A 28 4.37 12.31 -17.05
CA ARG A 28 5.64 12.77 -17.62
C ARG A 28 6.81 12.00 -16.97
N ARG A 29 7.83 11.64 -17.76
CA ARG A 29 9.04 10.98 -17.25
C ARG A 29 10.19 11.97 -17.08
N LEU A 30 10.80 11.91 -15.90
CA LEU A 30 12.06 12.59 -15.57
C LEU A 30 13.20 11.57 -15.74
N ARG A 31 13.93 11.69 -16.83
CA ARG A 31 15.03 10.77 -17.16
C ARG A 31 16.37 11.38 -16.85
N VAL A 32 17.29 10.56 -16.36
CA VAL A 32 18.71 10.87 -16.23
C VAL A 32 19.44 10.25 -17.41
N ASP A 33 20.29 11.03 -18.07
CA ASP A 33 21.14 10.49 -19.16
C ASP A 33 22.02 9.36 -18.59
N ARG A 34 22.13 8.26 -19.32
CA ARG A 34 22.93 7.08 -18.92
C ARG A 34 24.41 7.40 -18.66
N ALA A 35 24.94 8.44 -19.26
CA ALA A 35 26.33 8.88 -19.07
C ALA A 35 26.51 9.67 -17.76
N GLU A 36 25.45 10.23 -17.20
CA GLU A 36 25.49 11.00 -15.97
C GLU A 36 25.50 10.08 -14.75
N ARG A 37 26.33 10.42 -13.76
CA ARG A 37 26.42 9.69 -12.49
C ARG A 37 25.72 10.42 -11.35
N GLU A 38 25.39 11.67 -11.54
CA GLU A 38 24.71 12.52 -10.57
C GLU A 38 23.75 13.45 -11.31
N ALA A 39 22.55 13.60 -10.78
CA ALA A 39 21.55 14.51 -11.33
C ALA A 39 20.83 15.27 -10.21
N ARG A 40 20.29 16.44 -10.55
CA ARG A 40 19.55 17.31 -9.63
C ARG A 40 18.19 17.60 -10.21
N PHE A 41 17.17 17.41 -9.38
CA PHE A 41 15.79 17.75 -9.72
C PHE A 41 15.20 18.65 -8.64
N THR A 42 14.32 19.53 -9.06
CA THR A 42 13.45 20.26 -8.17
C THR A 42 12.01 19.93 -8.58
N LEU A 43 11.23 19.36 -7.65
CA LEU A 43 9.81 19.18 -7.79
C LEU A 43 9.10 20.10 -6.81
N ARG A 44 8.13 20.84 -7.33
CA ARG A 44 7.37 21.80 -6.53
C ARG A 44 5.96 21.28 -6.29
N THR A 45 5.53 21.24 -5.03
CA THR A 45 4.11 21.00 -4.76
C THR A 45 3.31 22.26 -5.03
N VAL A 46 2.18 22.09 -5.71
CA VAL A 46 1.29 23.19 -6.07
C VAL A 46 -0.17 22.75 -6.03
N GLY A 47 -1.05 23.67 -5.73
CA GLY A 47 -2.48 23.47 -5.88
C GLY A 47 -2.92 23.71 -7.32
N VAL A 48 -3.70 22.80 -7.88
CA VAL A 48 -4.24 22.87 -9.24
C VAL A 48 -5.66 22.33 -9.30
N ASP A 49 -6.42 22.73 -10.32
CA ASP A 49 -7.72 22.17 -10.63
C ASP A 49 -7.61 21.23 -11.83
N LEU A 50 -7.83 19.92 -11.62
CA LEU A 50 -7.78 18.91 -12.67
C LEU A 50 -9.13 18.20 -12.83
N ARG A 51 -9.49 17.85 -14.05
CA ARG A 51 -10.67 16.99 -14.30
C ARG A 51 -10.29 15.53 -14.11
N LEU A 52 -10.93 14.87 -13.15
CA LEU A 52 -10.76 13.42 -12.95
C LEU A 52 -11.62 12.60 -13.89
N HIS A 53 -12.67 13.20 -14.47
CA HIS A 53 -13.56 12.61 -15.45
C HIS A 53 -14.23 13.72 -16.26
N THR A 54 -14.53 13.48 -17.55
CA THR A 54 -15.09 14.51 -18.43
C THR A 54 -16.46 15.03 -17.97
N GLN A 55 -17.25 14.20 -17.28
CA GLN A 55 -18.57 14.55 -16.74
C GLN A 55 -18.52 15.27 -15.38
N LEU A 56 -17.34 15.48 -14.82
CA LEU A 56 -17.14 16.14 -13.53
C LEU A 56 -16.68 17.60 -13.71
N PRO A 57 -17.00 18.50 -12.77
CA PRO A 57 -16.27 19.76 -12.66
C PRO A 57 -14.79 19.49 -12.33
N PRO A 58 -13.90 20.48 -12.54
CA PRO A 58 -12.51 20.36 -12.09
C PRO A 58 -12.43 20.09 -10.59
N THR A 59 -11.46 19.26 -10.19
CA THR A 59 -11.20 18.87 -8.80
C THR A 59 -9.96 19.61 -8.31
N PRO A 60 -10.05 20.38 -7.21
CA PRO A 60 -8.89 20.95 -6.55
C PRO A 60 -8.01 19.81 -5.99
N LEU A 61 -6.71 19.86 -6.28
CA LEU A 61 -5.72 18.88 -5.86
C LEU A 61 -4.45 19.58 -5.40
N TRP A 62 -3.68 18.94 -4.53
CA TRP A 62 -2.28 19.23 -4.32
C TRP A 62 -1.44 18.21 -5.08
N THR A 63 -0.47 18.68 -5.83
CA THR A 63 0.23 17.83 -6.80
C THR A 63 1.71 18.18 -6.85
N TYR A 64 2.52 17.23 -7.30
CA TYR A 64 3.92 17.50 -7.67
C TYR A 64 3.96 18.05 -9.11
N ASP A 65 4.54 19.22 -9.28
CA ASP A 65 4.70 19.93 -10.59
C ASP A 65 3.40 20.12 -11.38
N GLY A 66 2.24 20.19 -10.71
CA GLY A 66 0.95 20.38 -11.37
C GLY A 66 0.36 19.15 -12.03
N GLU A 67 0.93 17.96 -11.81
CA GLU A 67 0.50 16.69 -12.36
C GLU A 67 -0.06 15.75 -11.28
N PHE A 68 -1.11 15.01 -11.61
CA PHE A 68 -1.63 13.94 -10.76
C PHE A 68 -1.85 12.66 -11.58
N PRO A 69 -1.13 11.57 -11.25
CA PRO A 69 0.02 11.51 -10.34
C PRO A 69 1.18 12.40 -10.78
N GLY A 70 2.10 12.69 -9.88
CA GLY A 70 3.32 13.44 -10.19
C GLY A 70 4.19 12.74 -11.23
N PRO A 71 5.24 13.41 -11.72
CA PRO A 71 6.15 12.87 -12.73
C PRO A 71 6.79 11.53 -12.31
N VAL A 72 7.07 10.68 -13.28
CA VAL A 72 7.76 9.41 -13.05
C VAL A 72 9.27 9.62 -13.18
N PHE A 73 10.02 9.38 -12.12
CA PHE A 73 11.47 9.29 -12.22
C PHE A 73 11.87 8.01 -12.95
N ASP A 74 12.84 8.10 -13.84
CA ASP A 74 13.36 6.98 -14.63
C ASP A 74 14.89 7.02 -14.56
N VAL A 75 15.46 6.27 -13.63
CA VAL A 75 16.84 6.37 -13.14
C VAL A 75 17.50 5.01 -13.26
N HIS A 76 18.81 5.00 -13.48
CA HIS A 76 19.60 3.78 -13.51
C HIS A 76 20.46 3.62 -12.27
N ARG A 77 20.65 2.39 -11.83
CA ARG A 77 21.46 2.03 -10.67
C ARG A 77 22.85 2.67 -10.75
N GLY A 78 23.27 3.28 -9.64
CA GLY A 78 24.53 3.99 -9.51
C GLY A 78 24.49 5.44 -10.02
N GLN A 79 23.33 5.96 -10.41
CA GLN A 79 23.10 7.37 -10.64
C GLN A 79 22.59 8.01 -9.35
N ARG A 80 23.36 8.89 -8.73
CA ARG A 80 22.97 9.59 -7.50
C ARG A 80 22.04 10.75 -7.81
N LEU A 81 20.86 10.77 -7.20
CA LEU A 81 19.93 11.88 -7.32
C LEU A 81 19.92 12.78 -6.09
N HIS A 82 19.94 14.09 -6.34
CA HIS A 82 19.61 15.11 -5.36
C HIS A 82 18.27 15.71 -5.76
N VAL A 83 17.28 15.53 -4.92
CA VAL A 83 15.93 16.05 -5.17
C VAL A 83 15.59 17.12 -4.14
N THR A 84 15.24 18.29 -4.63
CA THR A 84 14.66 19.38 -3.84
C THR A 84 13.14 19.27 -3.96
N TRP A 85 12.48 19.04 -2.83
CA TRP A 85 11.03 19.02 -2.73
C TRP A 85 10.57 20.38 -2.19
N GLU A 86 10.16 21.28 -3.08
CA GLU A 86 9.72 22.62 -2.71
C GLU A 86 8.23 22.61 -2.33
N ASN A 87 7.90 23.17 -1.18
CA ASN A 87 6.50 23.44 -0.85
C ASN A 87 6.05 24.79 -1.41
N GLY A 88 5.47 24.76 -2.59
CA GLY A 88 4.89 25.94 -3.26
C GLY A 88 3.37 26.05 -3.14
N THR A 89 2.75 25.25 -2.27
CA THR A 89 1.30 25.18 -2.12
C THR A 89 0.73 26.43 -1.44
N THR A 90 -0.08 27.19 -2.16
CA THR A 90 -0.74 28.41 -1.66
C THR A 90 -2.27 28.30 -1.59
N THR A 91 -2.83 27.22 -2.16
CA THR A 91 -4.27 27.02 -2.20
C THR A 91 -4.79 26.44 -0.88
N PRO A 92 -6.08 26.66 -0.56
CA PRO A 92 -6.72 26.02 0.59
C PRO A 92 -6.62 24.49 0.53
N TYR A 93 -6.80 23.84 1.68
CA TYR A 93 -6.81 22.38 1.77
C TYR A 93 -7.88 21.78 0.84
N PRO A 94 -7.53 20.88 -0.10
CA PRO A 94 -8.43 20.47 -1.17
C PRO A 94 -9.41 19.36 -0.78
N VAL A 95 -9.26 18.78 0.42
CA VAL A 95 -10.03 17.62 0.87
C VAL A 95 -11.08 18.05 1.90
N VAL A 96 -12.30 17.60 1.71
CA VAL A 96 -13.31 17.57 2.76
C VAL A 96 -13.14 16.28 3.53
N ASP A 97 -12.70 16.38 4.79
CA ASP A 97 -12.65 15.23 5.69
C ASP A 97 -13.96 15.15 6.48
N ALA A 98 -14.61 14.00 6.47
CA ALA A 98 -15.88 13.80 7.13
C ALA A 98 -15.92 12.48 7.88
N PHE A 99 -16.53 12.51 9.04
CA PHE A 99 -16.67 11.37 9.92
C PHE A 99 -18.14 10.97 10.06
N LEU A 100 -18.40 9.69 9.83
CA LEU A 100 -19.71 9.09 10.06
C LEU A 100 -19.69 8.39 11.42
N THR A 101 -20.53 8.84 12.35
CA THR A 101 -20.73 8.13 13.61
C THR A 101 -21.32 6.75 13.32
N ASP A 102 -20.82 5.72 14.01
CA ASP A 102 -21.35 4.38 13.90
C ASP A 102 -22.86 4.38 14.19
N ALA A 103 -23.64 4.34 13.13
CA ALA A 103 -25.09 4.25 13.21
C ALA A 103 -25.51 2.76 13.29
N PRO A 104 -26.63 2.42 13.95
CA PRO A 104 -27.23 1.10 13.79
C PRO A 104 -27.54 0.89 12.32
N GLY A 105 -26.85 -0.04 11.69
CA GLY A 105 -26.94 -0.30 10.25
C GLY A 105 -25.58 -0.70 9.69
N ASN A 106 -25.41 -0.55 8.39
CA ASN A 106 -24.15 -0.88 7.74
C ASN A 106 -23.32 0.40 7.46
N PRO A 107 -22.36 0.77 8.31
CA PRO A 107 -21.56 1.98 8.12
C PRO A 107 -20.74 1.94 6.82
N SER A 108 -20.36 0.77 6.30
CA SER A 108 -19.64 0.61 5.05
C SER A 108 -20.41 1.14 3.85
N LEU A 109 -21.73 0.95 3.81
CA LEU A 109 -22.61 1.45 2.74
C LEU A 109 -22.50 2.97 2.59
N ALA A 110 -22.63 3.68 3.71
CA ALA A 110 -22.57 5.13 3.72
C ALA A 110 -21.17 5.68 3.36
N MET A 111 -20.09 4.93 3.61
CA MET A 111 -18.75 5.31 3.19
C MET A 111 -18.57 5.24 1.68
N ASN A 112 -19.10 4.19 1.05
CA ASN A 112 -19.02 4.01 -0.41
C ASN A 112 -19.99 4.89 -1.20
N ASP A 113 -20.97 5.52 -0.54
CA ASP A 113 -21.89 6.42 -1.22
C ASP A 113 -21.21 7.76 -1.58
N PRO A 114 -21.44 8.30 -2.79
CA PRO A 114 -21.02 9.65 -3.14
C PRO A 114 -21.63 10.70 -2.22
N GLY A 115 -20.88 11.77 -1.98
CA GLY A 115 -21.32 12.87 -1.15
C GLY A 115 -21.24 12.61 0.34
N ILE A 116 -21.40 13.69 1.12
CA ILE A 116 -21.22 13.67 2.58
C ILE A 116 -22.29 12.84 3.31
N GLY A 117 -23.52 12.81 2.77
CA GLY A 117 -24.62 12.09 3.38
C GLY A 117 -24.89 12.55 4.81
N GLN A 118 -24.88 11.57 5.76
CA GLN A 118 -25.06 11.84 7.19
C GLN A 118 -23.74 12.08 7.93
N ALA A 119 -22.59 11.96 7.25
CA ALA A 119 -21.30 12.24 7.87
C ALA A 119 -21.18 13.73 8.20
N GLN A 120 -20.36 14.03 9.20
CA GLN A 120 -20.11 15.41 9.63
C GLN A 120 -18.70 15.82 9.26
N PRO A 121 -18.49 17.03 8.70
CA PRO A 121 -17.14 17.53 8.44
C PRO A 121 -16.30 17.56 9.72
N VAL A 122 -15.07 17.07 9.61
CA VAL A 122 -14.09 17.17 10.70
C VAL A 122 -13.63 18.62 10.82
N LYS A 123 -13.85 19.21 11.99
CA LYS A 123 -13.50 20.61 12.25
C LYS A 123 -11.98 20.83 12.13
N GLY A 124 -11.61 21.95 11.52
CA GLY A 124 -10.22 22.38 11.42
C GLY A 124 -9.48 21.89 10.17
N VAL A 125 -9.91 20.82 9.51
CA VAL A 125 -9.22 20.27 8.34
C VAL A 125 -9.15 21.28 7.20
N ALA A 126 -10.22 22.02 6.91
CA ALA A 126 -10.24 23.03 5.85
C ALA A 126 -9.24 24.19 6.07
N SER A 127 -8.76 24.39 7.28
CA SER A 127 -7.79 25.42 7.66
C SER A 127 -6.39 24.88 7.95
N LEU A 128 -6.13 23.60 7.69
CA LEU A 128 -4.79 23.03 7.82
C LEU A 128 -3.81 23.75 6.88
N PRO A 129 -2.60 24.07 7.35
CA PRO A 129 -1.55 24.56 6.47
C PRO A 129 -1.08 23.44 5.52
N ALA A 130 -0.46 23.82 4.42
CA ALA A 130 0.27 22.89 3.57
C ALA A 130 1.56 22.47 4.28
N TRP A 131 1.47 21.48 5.14
CA TRP A 131 2.58 20.89 5.87
C TRP A 131 2.92 19.53 5.23
N GLN A 132 4.08 19.44 4.59
CA GLN A 132 4.39 18.38 3.64
C GLN A 132 5.82 17.88 3.81
N VAL A 133 6.00 16.56 3.69
CA VAL A 133 7.31 15.91 3.60
C VAL A 133 7.21 14.73 2.65
N THR A 134 8.16 14.60 1.74
CA THR A 134 8.15 13.51 0.74
C THR A 134 9.03 12.36 1.20
N HIS A 135 8.45 11.16 1.23
CA HIS A 135 9.13 9.89 1.41
C HIS A 135 9.28 9.17 0.05
N LEU A 136 10.48 8.67 -0.26
CA LEU A 136 10.68 7.76 -1.39
C LEU A 136 10.58 6.31 -0.89
N HIS A 137 9.40 5.75 -1.04
CA HIS A 137 9.03 4.43 -0.54
C HIS A 137 9.82 3.32 -1.23
N GLY A 138 10.53 2.54 -0.45
CA GLY A 138 11.40 1.45 -0.89
C GLY A 138 12.85 1.87 -1.16
N ALA A 139 13.21 3.14 -0.95
CA ALA A 139 14.57 3.61 -1.12
C ALA A 139 15.52 3.12 -0.03
N VAL A 140 16.76 2.81 -0.42
CA VAL A 140 17.89 2.64 0.50
C VAL A 140 18.66 3.95 0.54
N THR A 141 18.36 4.76 1.56
CA THR A 141 18.95 6.08 1.75
C THR A 141 19.17 6.36 3.24
N GLY A 142 20.00 7.36 3.58
CA GLY A 142 20.20 7.77 4.96
C GLY A 142 18.92 8.29 5.62
N GLY A 143 18.73 8.06 6.92
CA GLY A 143 17.51 8.42 7.63
C GLY A 143 17.13 9.91 7.55
N ASN A 144 18.10 10.81 7.32
CA ASN A 144 17.85 12.23 7.07
C ASN A 144 17.30 12.54 5.67
N ASN A 145 17.37 11.60 4.74
CA ASN A 145 16.86 11.72 3.36
C ASN A 145 15.56 10.93 3.14
N ASP A 146 15.14 10.16 4.14
CA ASP A 146 14.01 9.22 4.05
C ASP A 146 12.63 9.90 4.15
N GLY A 147 12.59 11.20 4.49
CA GLY A 147 11.35 11.93 4.69
C GLY A 147 10.77 11.73 6.09
N TRP A 148 11.56 12.05 7.12
CA TRP A 148 11.09 11.97 8.51
C TRP A 148 9.88 12.85 8.74
N MET A 149 8.78 12.27 9.19
CA MET A 149 7.44 12.85 9.19
C MET A 149 7.28 14.14 9.98
N GLU A 150 8.07 14.33 11.04
CA GLU A 150 8.06 15.56 11.84
C GLU A 150 8.92 16.68 11.23
N ASN A 151 9.71 16.37 10.19
CA ASN A 151 10.50 17.33 9.44
C ASN A 151 9.75 17.89 8.23
N ALA A 152 8.41 17.80 8.23
CA ALA A 152 7.60 18.40 7.19
C ALA A 152 7.80 19.93 7.14
N VAL A 153 7.69 20.46 5.94
CA VAL A 153 7.94 21.87 5.64
C VAL A 153 6.65 22.60 5.27
N LEU A 154 6.60 23.90 5.57
CA LEU A 154 5.50 24.80 5.20
C LEU A 154 5.75 25.46 3.85
N HIS A 155 4.74 26.16 3.35
CA HIS A 155 4.85 26.95 2.12
C HIS A 155 6.07 27.89 2.13
N GLY A 156 6.85 27.82 1.07
CA GLY A 156 8.07 28.62 0.88
C GLY A 156 9.36 27.93 1.34
N ASP A 157 9.24 26.82 2.09
CA ASP A 157 10.37 25.99 2.51
C ASP A 157 10.55 24.77 1.61
N MET A 158 11.65 24.03 1.79
CA MET A 158 11.99 22.87 1.00
C MET A 158 12.62 21.75 1.85
N GLN A 159 12.40 20.52 1.41
CA GLN A 159 13.12 19.34 1.85
C GLN A 159 14.20 19.01 0.81
N LEU A 160 15.39 18.68 1.27
CA LEU A 160 16.50 18.18 0.44
C LEU A 160 16.66 16.68 0.68
N SER A 161 16.67 15.90 -0.38
CA SER A 161 16.89 14.46 -0.31
C SER A 161 17.96 14.02 -1.29
N GLU A 162 18.78 13.06 -0.86
CA GLU A 162 19.79 12.41 -1.67
C GLU A 162 19.49 10.91 -1.76
N TYR A 163 19.38 10.40 -2.98
CA TYR A 163 19.13 9.00 -3.27
C TYR A 163 20.34 8.40 -3.98
N PRO A 164 21.07 7.47 -3.32
CA PRO A 164 22.26 6.83 -3.91
C PRO A 164 21.96 5.92 -5.10
N ASP A 165 20.72 5.35 -5.14
CA ASP A 165 20.25 4.43 -6.19
C ASP A 165 21.16 3.22 -6.43
N ASP A 166 21.74 2.67 -5.36
CA ASP A 166 22.61 1.50 -5.41
C ASP A 166 21.86 0.16 -5.41
N GLN A 167 20.54 0.22 -5.36
CA GLN A 167 19.63 -0.93 -5.29
C GLN A 167 19.47 -1.59 -6.66
N PRO A 168 19.06 -2.88 -6.73
CA PRO A 168 18.61 -3.52 -7.97
C PRO A 168 17.42 -2.81 -8.60
N ALA A 169 17.16 -3.12 -9.87
CA ALA A 169 15.99 -2.61 -10.59
C ALA A 169 14.69 -2.94 -9.84
N MET A 170 13.84 -1.91 -9.67
CA MET A 170 12.56 -2.04 -8.97
C MET A 170 11.62 -0.88 -9.27
N THR A 171 10.38 -1.03 -8.87
CA THR A 171 9.38 0.05 -8.90
C THR A 171 9.23 0.64 -7.51
N LEU A 172 9.80 1.82 -7.31
CA LEU A 172 9.61 2.64 -6.13
C LEU A 172 8.45 3.63 -6.38
N TRP A 173 8.02 4.32 -5.35
CA TRP A 173 7.08 5.43 -5.47
C TRP A 173 7.35 6.47 -4.39
N TYR A 174 6.94 7.69 -4.62
CA TYR A 174 7.09 8.76 -3.65
C TYR A 174 5.73 9.34 -3.27
N HIS A 175 5.59 9.68 -2.00
CA HIS A 175 4.34 10.23 -1.47
C HIS A 175 4.61 11.11 -0.26
N ASP A 176 3.62 11.92 0.08
CA ASP A 176 3.67 12.68 1.32
C ASP A 176 3.58 11.75 2.54
N HIS A 177 4.32 12.11 3.59
CA HIS A 177 4.40 11.33 4.82
C HIS A 177 4.35 12.23 6.09
N ALA A 178 3.68 13.40 5.99
CA ALA A 178 3.62 14.34 7.11
C ALA A 178 2.80 13.78 8.28
N MET A 179 3.34 13.91 9.48
CA MET A 179 2.78 13.37 10.72
C MET A 179 1.30 13.70 10.89
N ASN A 180 0.47 12.71 11.19
CA ASN A 180 -0.97 12.77 11.45
C ASN A 180 -1.86 13.17 10.26
N ILE A 181 -1.29 13.47 9.09
CA ILE A 181 -2.04 13.90 7.90
C ILE A 181 -1.60 13.21 6.61
N THR A 182 -0.80 12.14 6.69
CA THR A 182 -0.42 11.32 5.52
C THR A 182 -1.64 10.92 4.71
N ARG A 183 -2.70 10.42 5.37
CA ARG A 183 -3.94 9.98 4.72
C ARG A 183 -4.59 11.08 3.88
N LEU A 184 -4.56 12.33 4.36
CA LEU A 184 -5.20 13.46 3.67
C LEU A 184 -4.31 14.05 2.57
N ASN A 185 -3.00 14.15 2.78
CA ASN A 185 -2.05 14.68 1.80
C ASN A 185 -1.89 13.75 0.60
N VAL A 186 -1.81 12.43 0.82
CA VAL A 186 -1.83 11.41 -0.25
C VAL A 186 -3.18 11.42 -0.98
N PHE A 187 -4.28 11.56 -0.24
CA PHE A 187 -5.61 11.67 -0.83
C PHE A 187 -5.76 12.94 -1.68
N ALA A 188 -5.14 14.04 -1.27
CA ALA A 188 -5.11 15.29 -2.00
C ALA A 188 -4.38 15.22 -3.35
N GLY A 189 -3.50 14.20 -3.56
CA GLY A 189 -2.82 13.98 -4.82
C GLY A 189 -1.29 13.91 -4.74
N LEU A 190 -0.69 13.96 -3.55
CA LEU A 190 0.77 13.95 -3.38
C LEU A 190 1.35 12.54 -3.50
N VAL A 191 1.36 12.00 -4.73
CA VAL A 191 1.90 10.69 -5.10
C VAL A 191 2.56 10.73 -6.47
N GLY A 192 3.60 9.91 -6.68
CA GLY A 192 4.23 9.68 -7.97
C GLY A 192 5.08 8.41 -7.96
N MET A 193 5.52 7.97 -9.11
CA MET A 193 6.28 6.72 -9.28
C MET A 193 7.76 7.02 -9.55
N TYR A 194 8.61 6.07 -9.17
CA TYR A 194 10.06 6.14 -9.38
C TYR A 194 10.53 4.77 -9.89
N LEU A 195 11.07 4.74 -11.09
CA LEU A 195 11.59 3.54 -11.72
C LEU A 195 13.11 3.52 -11.58
N LEU A 196 13.61 2.55 -10.86
CA LEU A 196 15.03 2.25 -10.78
C LEU A 196 15.33 1.07 -11.69
N ARG A 197 16.31 1.25 -12.60
CA ARG A 197 16.73 0.26 -13.57
C ARG A 197 18.13 -0.24 -13.28
N ASP A 198 18.49 -1.39 -13.82
CA ASP A 198 19.86 -1.93 -13.79
C ASP A 198 20.20 -2.74 -15.03
N ASP A 199 21.44 -3.20 -15.10
CA ASP A 199 21.93 -3.96 -16.25
C ASP A 199 21.26 -5.35 -16.37
N GLU A 200 20.77 -5.95 -15.26
CA GLU A 200 20.02 -7.21 -15.34
C GLU A 200 18.66 -7.00 -16.04
N GLU A 201 17.94 -5.93 -15.66
CA GLU A 201 16.68 -5.58 -16.31
C GLU A 201 16.90 -5.22 -17.80
N ASP A 202 17.89 -4.41 -18.09
CA ASP A 202 18.21 -4.00 -19.47
C ASP A 202 18.52 -5.19 -20.38
N ALA A 203 19.23 -6.20 -19.87
CA ALA A 203 19.58 -7.40 -20.62
C ALA A 203 18.38 -8.26 -21.05
N LEU A 204 17.23 -8.09 -20.41
CA LEU A 204 16.00 -8.83 -20.74
C LEU A 204 15.30 -8.29 -21.99
N GLY A 205 15.61 -7.06 -22.43
CA GLY A 205 14.93 -6.43 -23.56
C GLY A 205 13.41 -6.34 -23.39
N LEU A 206 12.95 -6.10 -22.16
CA LEU A 206 11.51 -5.99 -21.84
C LEU A 206 10.82 -4.89 -22.64
N PRO A 207 9.50 -5.00 -22.88
CA PRO A 207 8.77 -3.91 -23.53
C PRO A 207 9.03 -2.56 -22.84
N GLY A 208 9.48 -1.59 -23.63
CA GLY A 208 9.85 -0.25 -23.18
C GLY A 208 9.20 0.86 -24.00
N GLY A 209 9.53 2.12 -23.73
CA GLY A 209 8.96 3.27 -24.40
C GLY A 209 7.45 3.35 -24.23
N ASP A 210 6.70 3.43 -25.32
CA ASP A 210 5.24 3.49 -25.32
C ASP A 210 4.56 2.18 -24.89
N ARG A 211 5.33 1.11 -24.74
CA ARG A 211 4.84 -0.19 -24.26
C ARG A 211 5.17 -0.47 -22.80
N GLU A 212 5.80 0.45 -22.09
CA GLU A 212 5.98 0.39 -20.65
C GLU A 212 5.19 1.52 -19.99
N ILE A 213 4.14 1.16 -19.25
CA ILE A 213 3.12 2.09 -18.78
C ILE A 213 2.98 1.97 -17.27
N PRO A 214 3.15 3.07 -16.51
CA PRO A 214 2.78 3.10 -15.10
C PRO A 214 1.27 3.06 -14.94
N LEU A 215 0.79 2.26 -14.00
CA LEU A 215 -0.61 2.21 -13.58
C LEU A 215 -0.68 2.48 -12.07
N ILE A 216 -0.85 3.74 -11.71
CA ILE A 216 -1.02 4.18 -10.33
C ILE A 216 -2.52 4.17 -10.03
N VAL A 217 -2.95 3.15 -9.28
CA VAL A 217 -4.36 2.87 -8.99
C VAL A 217 -4.70 3.41 -7.61
N CYS A 218 -5.77 4.17 -7.50
CA CYS A 218 -6.31 4.60 -6.21
C CYS A 218 -7.82 4.76 -6.29
N ASP A 219 -8.48 4.95 -5.15
CA ASP A 219 -9.90 5.23 -5.09
C ASP A 219 -10.18 6.58 -4.44
N ARG A 220 -11.29 7.21 -4.82
CA ARG A 220 -11.73 8.51 -4.32
C ARG A 220 -13.23 8.52 -4.09
N ASN A 221 -13.67 9.42 -3.22
CA ASN A 221 -15.05 9.86 -3.13
C ASN A 221 -15.11 11.36 -3.42
N LEU A 222 -16.27 11.85 -3.84
CA LEU A 222 -16.49 13.21 -4.28
C LEU A 222 -17.66 13.82 -3.50
N GLU A 223 -17.50 15.11 -3.14
CA GLU A 223 -18.53 15.88 -2.50
C GLU A 223 -19.69 16.19 -3.47
N THR A 224 -20.91 16.20 -2.94
CA THR A 224 -22.09 16.65 -3.67
C THR A 224 -22.75 17.82 -2.94
N ASP A 225 -23.40 18.70 -3.71
CA ASP A 225 -24.23 19.76 -3.17
C ASP A 225 -25.59 19.22 -2.65
N ALA A 226 -26.41 20.09 -2.07
CA ALA A 226 -27.72 19.72 -1.55
C ALA A 226 -28.71 19.18 -2.62
N ALA A 227 -28.44 19.42 -3.91
CA ALA A 227 -29.21 18.88 -5.03
C ALA A 227 -28.63 17.54 -5.52
N GLY A 228 -27.58 17.00 -4.91
CA GLY A 228 -26.89 15.76 -5.28
C GLY A 228 -25.99 15.90 -6.51
N ARG A 229 -25.57 17.12 -6.88
CA ARG A 229 -24.65 17.35 -7.99
C ARG A 229 -23.21 17.42 -7.48
N PHE A 230 -22.25 16.86 -8.22
CA PHE A 230 -20.84 16.95 -7.86
C PHE A 230 -20.34 18.39 -7.78
N THR A 231 -19.64 18.72 -6.69
CA THR A 231 -18.94 19.99 -6.53
C THR A 231 -17.55 19.99 -7.16
N GLY A 232 -17.00 18.79 -7.42
CA GLY A 232 -15.62 18.56 -7.83
C GLY A 232 -14.64 18.36 -6.66
N ARG A 233 -15.03 18.67 -5.42
CA ARG A 233 -14.14 18.51 -4.27
C ARG A 233 -13.99 17.07 -3.85
N LEU A 234 -12.78 16.70 -3.44
CA LEU A 234 -12.49 15.41 -2.84
C LEU A 234 -13.17 15.27 -1.48
N LEU A 235 -13.72 14.09 -1.22
CA LEU A 235 -14.37 13.75 0.04
C LEU A 235 -13.71 12.51 0.67
N HIS A 236 -12.99 12.71 1.76
CA HIS A 236 -12.47 11.64 2.60
C HIS A 236 -13.48 11.36 3.71
N LYS A 237 -14.23 10.27 3.58
CA LYS A 237 -15.32 9.93 4.50
C LYS A 237 -15.01 8.61 5.20
N THR A 238 -14.88 8.64 6.52
CA THR A 238 -14.52 7.49 7.35
C THR A 238 -15.51 7.26 8.48
N THR A 239 -15.38 6.12 9.15
CA THR A 239 -16.06 5.81 10.41
C THR A 239 -15.02 5.55 11.51
N GLY A 240 -15.44 5.36 12.77
CA GLY A 240 -14.53 5.03 13.86
C GLY A 240 -13.87 3.65 13.74
N THR A 241 -14.41 2.76 12.90
CA THR A 241 -13.98 1.35 12.82
C THR A 241 -13.49 0.93 11.44
N LEU A 242 -13.77 1.72 10.41
CA LEU A 242 -13.44 1.36 9.03
C LEU A 242 -12.61 2.46 8.36
N PRO A 243 -11.46 2.08 7.76
CA PRO A 243 -10.65 2.98 6.97
C PRO A 243 -11.38 3.39 5.67
N PHE A 244 -10.87 4.42 5.01
CA PHE A 244 -11.48 4.96 3.80
C PHE A 244 -11.54 3.94 2.65
N VAL A 245 -12.70 3.81 2.04
CA VAL A 245 -12.89 3.19 0.73
C VAL A 245 -13.84 4.03 -0.11
N GLY A 246 -13.46 4.35 -1.34
CA GLY A 246 -14.21 5.23 -2.24
C GLY A 246 -14.95 4.49 -3.34
N PRO A 247 -16.04 5.07 -3.89
CA PRO A 247 -16.82 4.48 -4.97
C PRO A 247 -16.16 4.59 -6.35
N TYR A 248 -15.19 5.49 -6.52
CA TYR A 248 -14.57 5.77 -7.82
C TYR A 248 -13.12 5.30 -7.85
N THR A 249 -12.82 4.32 -8.71
CA THR A 249 -11.44 3.89 -8.96
C THR A 249 -10.80 4.76 -10.03
N LEU A 250 -9.63 5.30 -9.74
CA LEU A 250 -8.81 6.09 -10.64
C LEU A 250 -7.58 5.29 -11.04
N VAL A 251 -7.18 5.44 -12.29
CA VAL A 251 -5.86 5.04 -12.78
C VAL A 251 -5.19 6.27 -13.36
N ASN A 252 -3.99 6.58 -12.89
CA ASN A 252 -3.24 7.78 -13.29
C ASN A 252 -4.09 9.06 -13.25
N GLY A 253 -4.90 9.23 -12.19
CA GLY A 253 -5.72 10.43 -11.98
C GLY A 253 -6.97 10.53 -12.87
N THR A 254 -7.35 9.46 -13.57
CA THR A 254 -8.58 9.40 -14.38
C THR A 254 -9.50 8.31 -13.85
N ILE A 255 -10.78 8.63 -13.64
CA ILE A 255 -11.80 7.67 -13.18
C ILE A 255 -12.15 6.74 -14.34
N TRP A 256 -12.01 5.42 -14.11
CA TRP A 256 -12.32 4.35 -15.08
C TRP A 256 -11.85 4.67 -16.50
N PRO A 257 -10.54 4.89 -16.75
CA PRO A 257 -10.06 5.27 -18.07
C PRO A 257 -10.07 4.11 -19.05
N PHE A 258 -9.90 4.43 -20.34
CA PHE A 258 -9.48 3.44 -21.32
C PHE A 258 -8.04 3.68 -21.81
N LEU A 259 -7.40 2.63 -22.27
CA LEU A 259 -6.09 2.68 -22.93
C LEU A 259 -6.20 1.97 -24.28
N GLU A 260 -5.82 2.68 -25.35
CA GLU A 260 -5.63 2.06 -26.65
C GLU A 260 -4.26 1.36 -26.70
N VAL A 261 -4.26 0.08 -27.05
CA VAL A 261 -3.06 -0.75 -27.19
C VAL A 261 -3.02 -1.41 -28.56
N ARG A 262 -1.82 -1.71 -29.06
CA ARG A 262 -1.65 -2.52 -30.26
C ARG A 262 -1.47 -4.00 -29.89
N PRO A 263 -1.79 -4.95 -30.77
CA PRO A 263 -1.42 -6.35 -30.55
C PRO A 263 0.05 -6.51 -30.22
N GLY A 264 0.37 -7.37 -29.25
CA GLY A 264 1.70 -7.64 -28.74
C GLY A 264 1.88 -7.33 -27.26
N TRP A 265 3.11 -7.34 -26.81
CA TRP A 265 3.46 -7.27 -25.40
C TRP A 265 3.55 -5.84 -24.89
N TYR A 266 3.03 -5.66 -23.66
CA TYR A 266 3.13 -4.44 -22.85
C TYR A 266 3.64 -4.78 -21.46
N ARG A 267 4.36 -3.84 -20.85
CA ARG A 267 4.81 -3.88 -19.47
C ARG A 267 4.06 -2.84 -18.65
N PHE A 268 3.42 -3.26 -17.59
CA PHE A 268 2.70 -2.38 -16.68
C PHE A 268 3.40 -2.36 -15.32
N ARG A 269 3.73 -1.15 -14.86
CA ARG A 269 4.22 -0.89 -13.50
C ARG A 269 3.03 -0.53 -12.63
N VAL A 270 2.48 -1.53 -11.95
CA VAL A 270 1.23 -1.38 -11.19
C VAL A 270 1.55 -1.02 -9.75
N LEU A 271 0.98 0.07 -9.26
CA LEU A 271 1.06 0.54 -7.88
C LEU A 271 -0.35 0.69 -7.31
N ASN A 272 -0.60 0.14 -6.14
CA ASN A 272 -1.77 0.48 -5.36
C ASN A 272 -1.46 1.68 -4.46
N ALA A 273 -1.92 2.87 -4.85
CA ALA A 273 -1.79 4.13 -4.11
C ALA A 273 -3.07 4.54 -3.39
N SER A 274 -3.97 3.59 -3.09
CA SER A 274 -5.17 3.83 -2.27
C SER A 274 -4.80 3.99 -0.81
N ASN A 275 -5.62 4.73 -0.08
CA ASN A 275 -5.49 4.87 1.37
C ASN A 275 -5.62 3.51 2.09
N SER A 276 -6.65 2.72 1.71
CA SER A 276 -6.91 1.45 2.40
C SER A 276 -7.42 0.33 1.48
N ARG A 277 -7.90 0.65 0.28
CA ARG A 277 -8.47 -0.35 -0.61
C ARG A 277 -7.40 -1.33 -1.11
N THR A 278 -7.64 -2.63 -0.92
CA THR A 278 -6.91 -3.70 -1.60
C THR A 278 -7.56 -3.98 -2.95
N TYR A 279 -6.77 -4.27 -3.96
CA TYR A 279 -7.24 -4.74 -5.25
C TYR A 279 -6.84 -6.19 -5.47
N ARG A 280 -7.76 -6.99 -6.04
CA ARG A 280 -7.49 -8.29 -6.65
C ARG A 280 -7.88 -8.18 -8.12
N LEU A 281 -6.89 -7.95 -8.95
CA LEU A 281 -7.05 -7.57 -10.34
C LEU A 281 -7.21 -8.78 -11.26
N HIS A 282 -8.20 -8.72 -12.12
CA HIS A 282 -8.44 -9.71 -13.18
C HIS A 282 -8.65 -9.00 -14.52
N LEU A 283 -8.17 -9.63 -15.58
CA LEU A 283 -8.45 -9.20 -16.95
C LEU A 283 -9.64 -10.00 -17.47
N LEU A 284 -10.68 -9.33 -17.96
CA LEU A 284 -11.87 -9.94 -18.54
C LEU A 284 -11.98 -9.65 -20.02
N ASP A 285 -12.42 -10.64 -20.81
CA ASP A 285 -12.80 -10.45 -22.20
C ASP A 285 -14.19 -9.77 -22.33
N GLU A 286 -14.65 -9.55 -23.56
CA GLU A 286 -15.95 -8.93 -23.85
C GLU A 286 -17.14 -9.79 -23.36
N ALA A 287 -16.97 -11.10 -23.23
CA ALA A 287 -17.95 -11.99 -22.65
C ALA A 287 -17.97 -12.00 -21.12
N GLY A 288 -17.05 -11.28 -20.48
CA GLY A 288 -16.87 -11.25 -19.02
C GLY A 288 -16.16 -12.49 -18.48
N THR A 289 -15.44 -13.23 -19.31
CA THR A 289 -14.64 -14.38 -18.92
C THR A 289 -13.24 -13.92 -18.47
N VAL A 290 -12.72 -14.50 -17.39
CA VAL A 290 -11.36 -14.22 -16.95
C VAL A 290 -10.35 -14.70 -18.00
N VAL A 291 -9.54 -13.78 -18.49
CA VAL A 291 -8.44 -14.06 -19.41
C VAL A 291 -7.26 -14.63 -18.64
N THR A 292 -6.87 -15.86 -18.96
CA THR A 292 -5.67 -16.51 -18.41
C THR A 292 -4.66 -16.79 -19.52
N GLY A 293 -3.38 -16.96 -19.16
CA GLY A 293 -2.32 -17.27 -20.13
C GLY A 293 -1.86 -16.09 -20.99
N SER A 294 -2.28 -14.85 -20.66
CA SER A 294 -1.87 -13.62 -21.36
C SER A 294 -1.24 -12.57 -20.44
N ALA A 295 -1.13 -12.86 -19.14
CA ALA A 295 -0.53 -11.94 -18.19
C ALA A 295 0.41 -12.67 -17.22
N TRP A 296 1.55 -12.04 -16.91
CA TRP A 296 2.57 -12.57 -16.02
C TRP A 296 3.10 -11.49 -15.08
N GLN A 297 3.20 -11.82 -13.80
CA GLN A 297 3.96 -11.02 -12.87
C GLN A 297 5.45 -11.32 -13.07
N ILE A 298 6.27 -10.29 -13.24
CA ILE A 298 7.72 -10.40 -13.42
C ILE A 298 8.51 -9.76 -12.28
N GLY A 299 7.85 -8.97 -11.44
CA GLY A 299 8.47 -8.31 -10.29
C GLY A 299 7.48 -8.02 -9.18
N THR A 300 8.02 -7.79 -7.99
CA THR A 300 7.33 -7.35 -6.79
C THR A 300 7.84 -5.96 -6.37
N ASP A 301 7.51 -5.51 -5.16
CA ASP A 301 7.87 -4.19 -4.66
C ASP A 301 9.35 -3.84 -4.89
N SER A 302 10.25 -4.77 -4.56
CA SER A 302 11.67 -4.50 -4.44
C SER A 302 12.54 -5.32 -5.38
N GLY A 303 12.02 -5.68 -6.56
CA GLY A 303 12.83 -6.28 -7.62
C GLY A 303 12.11 -7.27 -8.51
N LEU A 304 12.84 -7.73 -9.51
CA LEU A 304 12.39 -8.78 -10.42
C LEU A 304 12.30 -10.13 -9.70
N LEU A 305 11.37 -10.97 -10.14
CA LEU A 305 11.30 -12.38 -9.76
C LEU A 305 12.43 -13.19 -10.45
N GLY A 306 12.65 -14.42 -10.01
CA GLY A 306 13.57 -15.33 -10.67
C GLY A 306 13.06 -15.80 -12.04
N ALA A 307 11.76 -15.96 -12.18
CA ALA A 307 11.07 -16.35 -13.41
C ALA A 307 9.68 -15.70 -13.49
N PRO A 308 9.09 -15.58 -14.68
CA PRO A 308 7.73 -15.08 -14.85
C PRO A 308 6.71 -15.97 -14.12
N LEU A 309 5.83 -15.35 -13.37
CA LEU A 309 4.73 -16.02 -12.68
C LEU A 309 3.41 -15.76 -13.42
N PRO A 310 2.73 -16.79 -13.96
CA PRO A 310 1.46 -16.58 -14.62
C PRO A 310 0.41 -15.99 -13.67
N ILE A 311 -0.32 -14.97 -14.12
CA ILE A 311 -1.50 -14.49 -13.41
C ILE A 311 -2.68 -15.38 -13.84
N THR A 312 -3.21 -16.12 -12.89
CA THR A 312 -4.29 -17.10 -13.08
C THR A 312 -5.66 -16.47 -12.80
N ASP A 313 -6.70 -17.29 -12.79
CA ASP A 313 -8.05 -16.91 -12.35
C ASP A 313 -8.13 -16.47 -10.88
N ALA A 314 -7.10 -16.76 -10.06
CA ALA A 314 -6.96 -16.21 -8.71
C ALA A 314 -6.75 -14.69 -8.69
N GLY A 315 -6.31 -14.11 -9.83
CA GLY A 315 -6.02 -12.67 -9.95
C GLY A 315 -4.70 -12.24 -9.30
N LEU A 316 -4.37 -10.98 -9.48
CA LEU A 316 -3.22 -10.33 -8.87
C LEU A 316 -3.69 -9.48 -7.68
N THR A 317 -3.30 -9.84 -6.46
CA THR A 317 -3.66 -9.08 -5.26
C THR A 317 -2.59 -8.05 -4.91
N LEU A 318 -3.01 -6.80 -4.69
CA LEU A 318 -2.18 -5.68 -4.25
C LEU A 318 -2.88 -4.94 -3.12
N ALA A 319 -2.32 -5.01 -1.92
CA ALA A 319 -2.72 -4.16 -0.81
C ALA A 319 -2.10 -2.75 -0.95
N PRO A 320 -2.53 -1.75 -0.18
CA PRO A 320 -1.93 -0.41 -0.23
C PRO A 320 -0.41 -0.43 -0.20
N ALA A 321 0.22 0.36 -1.06
CA ALA A 321 1.65 0.48 -1.31
C ALA A 321 2.34 -0.71 -1.99
N GLU A 322 1.69 -1.83 -2.17
CA GLU A 322 2.30 -2.92 -2.96
C GLU A 322 2.42 -2.53 -4.44
N ARG A 323 3.50 -3.00 -5.06
CA ARG A 323 3.76 -2.85 -6.50
C ARG A 323 3.90 -4.22 -7.15
N ALA A 324 3.50 -4.28 -8.41
CA ALA A 324 3.78 -5.41 -9.27
C ALA A 324 4.27 -4.91 -10.64
N ASP A 325 5.25 -5.60 -11.17
CA ASP A 325 5.71 -5.45 -12.54
C ASP A 325 5.08 -6.57 -13.36
N VAL A 326 4.29 -6.21 -14.37
CA VAL A 326 3.40 -7.14 -15.07
C VAL A 326 3.62 -7.04 -16.58
N LEU A 327 3.78 -8.18 -17.24
CA LEU A 327 3.73 -8.29 -18.69
C LEU A 327 2.36 -8.79 -19.13
N VAL A 328 1.79 -8.15 -20.15
CA VAL A 328 0.52 -8.59 -20.79
C VAL A 328 0.74 -8.71 -22.29
N ASP A 329 0.33 -9.85 -22.85
CA ASP A 329 0.31 -10.09 -24.29
C ASP A 329 -1.09 -9.85 -24.86
N PHE A 330 -1.26 -8.79 -25.62
CA PHE A 330 -2.48 -8.46 -26.35
C PHE A 330 -2.54 -9.07 -27.75
N GLY A 331 -1.58 -9.92 -28.13
CA GLY A 331 -1.46 -10.48 -29.48
C GLY A 331 -2.68 -11.25 -29.98
N ALA A 332 -3.40 -11.91 -29.06
CA ALA A 332 -4.59 -12.71 -29.39
C ALA A 332 -5.92 -11.90 -29.42
N PHE A 333 -5.89 -10.61 -29.05
CA PHE A 333 -7.10 -9.81 -28.79
C PHE A 333 -7.32 -8.67 -29.79
N ARG A 334 -6.79 -8.82 -31.01
CA ARG A 334 -6.97 -7.82 -32.06
C ARG A 334 -8.45 -7.43 -32.25
N ASP A 335 -8.73 -6.13 -32.31
CA ASP A 335 -10.06 -5.54 -32.46
C ASP A 335 -11.06 -5.93 -31.34
N GLN A 336 -10.54 -6.18 -30.12
CA GLN A 336 -11.33 -6.52 -28.94
C GLN A 336 -11.05 -5.53 -27.80
N SER A 337 -11.99 -5.45 -26.88
CA SER A 337 -11.85 -4.71 -25.64
C SER A 337 -11.73 -5.66 -24.46
N LEU A 338 -10.80 -5.38 -23.56
CA LEU A 338 -10.59 -6.11 -22.31
C LEU A 338 -10.85 -5.19 -21.13
N ARG A 339 -11.44 -5.69 -20.06
CA ARG A 339 -11.66 -4.91 -18.83
C ARG A 339 -10.72 -5.40 -17.73
N LEU A 340 -10.03 -4.48 -17.07
CA LEU A 340 -9.36 -4.73 -15.80
C LEU A 340 -10.37 -4.48 -14.69
N VAL A 341 -10.60 -5.49 -13.85
CA VAL A 341 -11.59 -5.42 -12.77
C VAL A 341 -10.96 -5.80 -11.44
N ASN A 342 -11.54 -5.28 -10.36
CA ASN A 342 -11.23 -5.65 -8.98
C ASN A 342 -12.26 -6.66 -8.45
N SER A 343 -11.79 -7.66 -7.69
CA SER A 343 -12.66 -8.60 -6.98
C SER A 343 -12.43 -8.61 -5.46
N ALA A 344 -11.54 -7.76 -4.95
CA ALA A 344 -11.30 -7.66 -3.52
C ALA A 344 -12.43 -6.87 -2.83
N GLN A 345 -13.07 -7.49 -1.85
CA GLN A 345 -14.11 -6.86 -1.03
C GLN A 345 -13.48 -5.85 -0.04
N ALA A 346 -14.22 -4.87 0.38
CA ALA A 346 -13.80 -3.94 1.44
C ALA A 346 -14.66 -4.13 2.70
N PRO A 347 -14.07 -4.15 3.92
CA PRO A 347 -12.64 -4.23 4.18
C PRO A 347 -12.06 -5.58 3.71
N PHE A 348 -10.82 -5.57 3.24
CA PHE A 348 -10.20 -6.82 2.76
C PHE A 348 -9.67 -7.66 3.92
N ARG A 349 -9.99 -8.95 3.91
CA ARG A 349 -9.55 -9.91 4.94
C ARG A 349 -8.76 -11.10 4.36
N GLY A 350 -8.61 -11.14 3.05
CA GLY A 350 -8.07 -12.30 2.33
C GLY A 350 -9.15 -13.21 1.75
N ASP A 351 -10.43 -12.91 1.99
CA ASP A 351 -11.54 -13.77 1.62
C ASP A 351 -11.66 -13.97 0.10
N PRO A 352 -12.07 -15.17 -0.34
CA PRO A 352 -12.48 -15.39 -1.72
C PRO A 352 -13.79 -14.65 -2.03
N LEU A 353 -14.13 -14.56 -3.32
CA LEU A 353 -15.46 -14.11 -3.72
C LEU A 353 -16.55 -15.05 -3.15
N PRO A 354 -17.74 -14.52 -2.83
CA PRO A 354 -18.88 -15.35 -2.45
C PRO A 354 -19.22 -16.40 -3.52
N ALA A 355 -19.76 -17.52 -3.10
CA ALA A 355 -20.15 -18.59 -4.03
C ALA A 355 -21.13 -18.07 -5.11
N GLY A 356 -20.82 -18.34 -6.37
CA GLY A 356 -21.61 -17.91 -7.53
C GLY A 356 -21.31 -16.49 -8.03
N VAL A 357 -20.49 -15.71 -7.34
CA VAL A 357 -20.03 -14.39 -7.79
C VAL A 357 -18.74 -14.54 -8.60
N LYS A 358 -18.66 -13.86 -9.73
CA LYS A 358 -17.49 -13.87 -10.61
C LYS A 358 -16.73 -12.54 -10.52
N PRO A 359 -15.44 -12.51 -10.86
CA PRO A 359 -14.72 -11.25 -11.06
C PRO A 359 -15.47 -10.35 -12.05
N GLY A 360 -15.65 -9.08 -11.69
CA GLY A 360 -16.41 -8.11 -12.49
C GLY A 360 -17.90 -8.03 -12.16
N ASP A 361 -18.44 -8.95 -11.35
CA ASP A 361 -19.79 -8.80 -10.81
C ASP A 361 -19.76 -7.78 -9.65
N PRO A 362 -20.71 -6.83 -9.58
CA PRO A 362 -20.81 -5.94 -8.44
C PRO A 362 -21.23 -6.72 -7.20
N LEU A 363 -20.62 -6.43 -6.09
CA LEU A 363 -21.06 -6.88 -4.77
C LEU A 363 -21.95 -5.83 -4.13
N PRO A 364 -22.73 -6.16 -3.08
CA PRO A 364 -23.50 -5.17 -2.34
C PRO A 364 -22.69 -3.91 -2.03
N ALA A 365 -23.36 -2.76 -1.99
CA ALA A 365 -22.75 -1.45 -1.94
C ALA A 365 -21.74 -1.24 -0.79
N ASP A 366 -21.86 -2.02 0.27
CA ASP A 366 -20.92 -2.02 1.41
C ASP A 366 -19.58 -2.70 1.14
N ARG A 367 -19.44 -3.42 0.04
CA ARG A 367 -18.25 -4.24 -0.25
C ARG A 367 -17.51 -3.83 -1.50
N LEU A 368 -18.16 -3.91 -2.65
CA LEU A 368 -17.56 -3.58 -3.95
C LEU A 368 -18.66 -3.26 -4.98
N PRO A 369 -19.28 -2.06 -4.89
CA PRO A 369 -20.37 -1.70 -5.82
C PRO A 369 -19.87 -1.51 -7.25
N GLU A 370 -18.63 -1.10 -7.43
CA GLU A 370 -18.03 -0.77 -8.72
C GLU A 370 -16.71 -1.55 -8.91
N PRO A 371 -16.77 -2.74 -9.53
CA PRO A 371 -15.58 -3.58 -9.72
C PRO A 371 -14.65 -3.09 -10.84
N ASP A 372 -15.11 -2.26 -11.77
CA ASP A 372 -14.31 -1.81 -12.90
C ASP A 372 -13.14 -0.92 -12.47
N VAL A 373 -11.97 -1.14 -13.08
CA VAL A 373 -10.76 -0.36 -12.89
C VAL A 373 -10.42 0.44 -14.14
N MET A 374 -10.25 -0.22 -15.28
CA MET A 374 -10.02 0.40 -16.59
C MET A 374 -10.35 -0.55 -17.75
N GLN A 375 -10.33 -0.02 -18.96
CA GLN A 375 -10.51 -0.79 -20.19
C GLN A 375 -9.27 -0.69 -21.10
N PHE A 376 -8.87 -1.81 -21.67
CA PHE A 376 -7.93 -1.86 -22.80
C PHE A 376 -8.70 -2.03 -24.10
N ARG A 377 -8.36 -1.22 -25.11
CA ARG A 377 -8.91 -1.33 -26.47
C ARG A 377 -7.80 -1.73 -27.41
N VAL A 378 -7.84 -2.97 -27.88
CA VAL A 378 -6.80 -3.50 -28.75
C VAL A 378 -7.12 -3.11 -30.19
N ALA A 379 -6.22 -2.37 -30.81
CA ALA A 379 -6.40 -1.85 -32.16
C ALA A 379 -6.55 -2.97 -33.19
N ASP A 380 -7.30 -2.69 -34.27
CA ASP A 380 -7.32 -3.50 -35.48
C ASP A 380 -6.03 -3.28 -36.29
N ALA A 381 -4.93 -3.86 -35.80
CA ALA A 381 -3.61 -3.72 -36.40
C ALA A 381 -2.89 -5.09 -36.44
N PRO A 382 -1.97 -5.30 -37.38
CA PRO A 382 -1.19 -6.53 -37.43
C PRO A 382 -0.28 -6.66 -36.21
N LEU A 383 -0.08 -7.89 -35.75
CA LEU A 383 0.95 -8.21 -34.75
C LEU A 383 2.33 -8.08 -35.39
N THR A 384 3.09 -7.09 -34.94
CA THR A 384 4.47 -6.85 -35.41
C THR A 384 5.51 -7.09 -34.31
N ASP A 385 5.06 -7.41 -33.11
CA ASP A 385 5.92 -7.60 -31.94
C ASP A 385 6.65 -8.94 -32.03
N THR A 386 7.96 -8.89 -31.78
CA THR A 386 8.85 -10.08 -31.80
C THR A 386 9.33 -10.46 -30.40
N PHE A 387 8.93 -9.73 -29.37
CA PHE A 387 9.31 -10.03 -27.97
C PHE A 387 8.89 -11.47 -27.60
N ARG A 388 9.70 -12.12 -26.80
CA ARG A 388 9.43 -13.44 -26.24
C ARG A 388 9.63 -13.38 -24.74
N LEU A 389 8.67 -13.93 -24.00
CA LEU A 389 8.74 -14.01 -22.54
C LEU A 389 10.01 -14.77 -22.13
N PRO A 390 10.94 -14.14 -21.38
CA PRO A 390 12.13 -14.83 -20.89
C PRO A 390 11.76 -15.88 -19.86
N THR A 391 12.53 -16.97 -19.79
CA THR A 391 12.35 -18.03 -18.80
C THR A 391 13.02 -17.69 -17.46
N THR A 392 14.04 -16.84 -17.49
CA THR A 392 14.76 -16.32 -16.32
C THR A 392 14.72 -14.81 -16.37
N LEU A 393 14.36 -14.18 -15.26
CA LEU A 393 14.25 -12.72 -15.15
C LEU A 393 15.46 -12.11 -14.44
N SER A 394 15.78 -12.58 -13.23
CA SER A 394 16.92 -12.08 -12.47
C SER A 394 17.85 -13.22 -12.08
N PRO A 395 19.05 -13.30 -12.64
CA PRO A 395 20.06 -14.27 -12.22
C PRO A 395 20.53 -14.05 -10.79
N SER A 396 20.44 -12.85 -10.25
CA SER A 396 20.81 -12.51 -8.88
C SER A 396 19.70 -12.78 -7.87
N TYR A 397 18.50 -13.12 -8.32
CA TYR A 397 17.40 -13.50 -7.44
C TYR A 397 17.70 -14.82 -6.72
N TYR A 398 17.37 -14.86 -5.43
CA TYR A 398 17.34 -16.09 -4.66
C TYR A 398 16.15 -16.10 -3.70
N ARG A 399 15.62 -17.28 -3.44
CA ARG A 399 14.61 -17.47 -2.40
C ARG A 399 15.31 -17.57 -1.06
N LEU A 400 14.93 -16.68 -0.15
CA LEU A 400 15.43 -16.70 1.22
C LEU A 400 14.72 -17.80 2.02
N THR A 401 15.50 -18.58 2.74
CA THR A 401 15.03 -19.60 3.65
C THR A 401 15.73 -19.43 5.00
N HIS A 402 15.17 -19.98 6.06
CA HIS A 402 15.71 -19.76 7.41
C HIS A 402 17.15 -20.26 7.56
N ASP A 403 17.50 -21.38 6.92
CA ASP A 403 18.84 -21.98 6.92
C ASP A 403 19.90 -21.15 6.18
N ARG A 404 19.48 -20.17 5.39
CA ARG A 404 20.38 -19.21 4.71
C ARG A 404 20.69 -17.96 5.53
N LEU A 405 20.02 -17.77 6.65
CA LEU A 405 20.29 -16.64 7.52
C LEU A 405 21.56 -16.88 8.32
N PRO A 406 22.40 -15.85 8.57
CA PRO A 406 23.54 -16.00 9.45
C PRO A 406 23.08 -16.34 10.88
N PRO A 407 23.88 -17.10 11.66
CA PRO A 407 23.46 -17.58 12.97
C PRO A 407 23.25 -16.46 14.03
N ASP A 408 23.74 -15.27 13.76
CA ASP A 408 23.64 -14.08 14.62
C ASP A 408 22.50 -13.12 14.21
N HIS A 409 21.55 -13.60 13.37
CA HIS A 409 20.38 -12.79 13.01
C HIS A 409 19.49 -12.54 14.24
N MET A 410 18.87 -11.35 14.24
CA MET A 410 18.04 -10.91 15.35
C MET A 410 16.57 -11.26 15.11
N HIS A 411 15.83 -11.48 16.19
CA HIS A 411 14.39 -11.72 16.13
C HIS A 411 13.60 -10.54 16.71
N ARG A 412 12.50 -10.18 16.06
CA ARG A 412 11.52 -9.21 16.55
C ARG A 412 10.14 -9.85 16.57
N MET A 413 9.33 -9.48 17.56
CA MET A 413 7.93 -9.90 17.65
C MET A 413 7.03 -8.67 17.68
N LEU A 414 6.11 -8.60 16.73
CA LEU A 414 5.17 -7.49 16.55
C LEU A 414 3.74 -8.02 16.62
N GLY A 415 2.90 -7.40 17.44
CA GLY A 415 1.46 -7.65 17.49
C GLY A 415 0.69 -6.52 16.80
N LEU A 416 -0.22 -6.86 15.89
CA LEU A 416 -1.18 -5.93 15.33
C LEU A 416 -2.47 -6.06 16.13
N ALA A 417 -2.71 -5.17 17.08
CA ALA A 417 -3.75 -5.33 18.07
C ALA A 417 -4.50 -4.03 18.35
N ALA A 418 -5.77 -4.16 18.75
CA ALA A 418 -6.49 -3.05 19.33
C ALA A 418 -6.16 -2.92 20.82
N ASP A 419 -5.98 -1.69 21.26
CA ASP A 419 -5.90 -1.33 22.66
C ASP A 419 -7.29 -1.38 23.34
N PRO A 420 -7.37 -1.40 24.67
CA PRO A 420 -8.65 -1.40 25.39
C PRO A 420 -9.58 -0.23 25.05
N ASP A 421 -9.06 0.89 24.57
CA ASP A 421 -9.83 2.05 24.10
C ASP A 421 -10.30 1.92 22.64
N GLY A 422 -9.95 0.82 21.95
CA GLY A 422 -10.30 0.54 20.57
C GLY A 422 -9.32 1.09 19.54
N THR A 423 -8.28 1.82 19.94
CA THR A 423 -7.22 2.30 19.04
C THR A 423 -6.37 1.13 18.55
N LEU A 424 -6.08 1.08 17.26
CA LEU A 424 -5.16 0.09 16.70
C LEU A 424 -3.71 0.52 16.94
N GLY A 425 -2.87 -0.43 17.32
CA GLY A 425 -1.46 -0.19 17.59
C GLY A 425 -0.53 -1.25 17.00
N LEU A 426 0.74 -0.88 16.88
CA LEU A 426 1.85 -1.80 16.60
C LEU A 426 2.54 -2.14 17.93
N TRP A 427 2.16 -3.29 18.50
CA TRP A 427 2.69 -3.70 19.79
C TRP A 427 4.07 -4.34 19.62
N GLU A 428 5.11 -3.64 20.01
CA GLU A 428 6.43 -4.25 20.20
C GLU A 428 6.35 -5.20 21.38
N LEU A 429 6.65 -6.48 21.16
CA LEU A 429 6.53 -7.54 22.15
C LEU A 429 7.91 -8.06 22.56
N GLY A 430 8.16 -8.06 23.86
CA GLY A 430 9.34 -8.66 24.47
C GLY A 430 8.99 -9.91 25.27
N GLU A 431 9.82 -10.96 25.23
CA GLU A 431 9.63 -12.13 26.07
C GLU A 431 9.83 -11.81 27.55
N VAL A 432 8.98 -12.41 28.38
CA VAL A 432 9.08 -12.34 29.83
C VAL A 432 8.89 -13.74 30.41
N PRO A 433 9.35 -13.97 31.68
CA PRO A 433 9.15 -15.26 32.32
C PRO A 433 7.68 -15.69 32.32
N SER A 434 7.41 -16.97 32.18
CA SER A 434 6.04 -17.53 32.18
C SER A 434 5.24 -17.18 33.44
N SER A 435 5.90 -16.90 34.55
CA SER A 435 5.30 -16.40 35.80
C SER A 435 4.58 -15.06 35.67
N GLU A 436 4.93 -14.25 34.65
CA GLU A 436 4.27 -12.99 34.33
C GLU A 436 2.93 -13.19 33.59
N GLY A 437 2.67 -14.40 33.09
CA GLY A 437 1.43 -14.74 32.41
C GLY A 437 0.18 -14.49 33.29
N PRO A 438 -1.00 -14.39 32.65
CA PRO A 438 -2.26 -14.21 33.37
C PRO A 438 -2.64 -15.51 34.10
N THR A 439 -2.92 -15.43 35.41
CA THR A 439 -3.30 -16.60 36.24
C THR A 439 -4.78 -16.65 36.56
N THR A 440 -5.37 -15.53 36.98
CA THR A 440 -6.78 -15.44 37.38
C THR A 440 -7.54 -14.39 36.60
N ALA A 441 -6.85 -13.41 36.03
CA ALA A 441 -7.43 -12.33 35.24
C ALA A 441 -6.49 -11.97 34.08
N VAL A 442 -7.06 -11.41 33.00
CA VAL A 442 -6.27 -10.84 31.91
C VAL A 442 -5.41 -9.70 32.44
N LYS A 443 -4.15 -9.69 32.03
CA LYS A 443 -3.22 -8.58 32.30
C LYS A 443 -3.06 -7.76 31.03
N ASP A 444 -3.33 -6.45 31.10
CA ASP A 444 -3.10 -5.55 29.95
C ASP A 444 -1.64 -5.58 29.51
N GLY A 445 -1.43 -5.71 28.20
CA GLY A 445 -0.12 -5.80 27.58
C GLY A 445 0.55 -7.16 27.68
N ILE A 446 -0.07 -8.19 28.27
CA ILE A 446 0.49 -9.55 28.35
C ILE A 446 -0.23 -10.48 27.38
N ILE A 447 0.54 -11.09 26.49
CA ILE A 447 0.06 -12.05 25.50
C ILE A 447 0.82 -13.36 25.63
N GLN A 448 0.10 -14.47 25.67
CA GLN A 448 0.69 -15.82 25.58
C GLN A 448 0.44 -16.38 24.19
N VAL A 449 1.50 -16.89 23.57
CA VAL A 449 1.46 -17.47 22.22
C VAL A 449 2.05 -18.87 22.27
N THR A 450 1.32 -19.85 21.76
CA THR A 450 1.78 -21.23 21.62
C THR A 450 2.17 -21.49 20.18
N ASP A 451 3.41 -21.89 19.95
CA ASP A 451 3.96 -22.16 18.63
C ASP A 451 3.55 -23.53 18.07
N GLN A 452 4.02 -23.85 16.86
CA GLN A 452 3.78 -25.12 16.17
C GLN A 452 4.30 -26.37 16.92
N ASN A 453 5.24 -26.20 17.85
CA ASN A 453 5.82 -27.28 18.66
C ASN A 453 5.10 -27.44 20.01
N GLY A 454 4.05 -26.64 20.25
CA GLY A 454 3.31 -26.63 21.51
C GLY A 454 4.00 -25.87 22.64
N VAL A 455 5.04 -25.07 22.33
CA VAL A 455 5.76 -24.25 23.32
C VAL A 455 5.02 -22.93 23.49
N THR A 456 4.63 -22.62 24.73
CA THR A 456 3.96 -21.35 25.06
C THR A 456 4.99 -20.34 25.56
N THR A 457 5.07 -19.21 24.86
CA THR A 457 5.90 -18.06 25.24
C THR A 457 5.00 -16.94 25.74
N THR A 458 5.43 -16.29 26.83
CA THR A 458 4.76 -15.11 27.38
C THR A 458 5.46 -13.85 26.92
N TYR A 459 4.71 -12.93 26.33
CA TYR A 459 5.19 -11.65 25.82
C TYR A 459 4.56 -10.50 26.60
N GLN A 460 5.36 -9.46 26.82
CA GLN A 460 4.92 -8.17 27.34
C GLN A 460 4.99 -7.11 26.23
N ARG A 461 3.97 -6.28 26.15
CA ARG A 461 3.98 -5.08 25.31
C ARG A 461 4.99 -4.07 25.85
N LEU A 462 6.01 -3.75 25.06
CA LEU A 462 7.06 -2.78 25.37
C LEU A 462 6.68 -1.37 24.91
N ALA A 463 6.00 -1.29 23.77
CA ALA A 463 5.51 -0.06 23.16
C ALA A 463 4.36 -0.35 22.21
N ARG A 464 3.58 0.67 21.83
CA ARG A 464 2.39 0.54 20.98
C ARG A 464 2.14 1.68 20.00
N HIS A 465 2.56 2.91 20.37
CA HIS A 465 2.33 4.12 19.59
C HIS A 465 3.64 4.82 19.24
N PHE A 466 3.59 5.75 18.28
CA PHE A 466 4.77 6.45 17.79
C PHE A 466 5.54 7.18 18.91
N ASP A 467 4.83 7.84 19.82
CA ASP A 467 5.43 8.62 20.92
C ASP A 467 6.02 7.77 22.05
N ASP A 468 5.85 6.45 22.02
CA ASP A 468 6.49 5.57 22.99
C ASP A 468 8.00 5.51 22.72
N GLN A 469 8.78 5.13 23.74
CA GLN A 469 10.24 5.09 23.63
C GLN A 469 10.73 4.23 22.45
N LEU A 470 11.85 4.62 21.84
CA LEU A 470 12.56 3.84 20.83
C LEU A 470 13.18 2.59 21.48
N ASN A 471 12.67 1.40 21.16
CA ASN A 471 13.15 0.14 21.69
C ASN A 471 14.06 -0.61 20.70
N TRP A 472 13.75 -0.53 19.41
CA TRP A 472 14.42 -1.34 18.41
C TRP A 472 15.57 -0.61 17.75
N ARG A 473 16.77 -1.19 17.89
CA ARG A 473 18.00 -0.75 17.24
C ARG A 473 18.56 -1.91 16.44
N ALA A 474 18.66 -1.73 15.12
CA ALA A 474 19.29 -2.68 14.23
C ALA A 474 20.76 -2.34 14.02
N ARG A 475 21.60 -3.34 13.91
CA ARG A 475 22.99 -3.15 13.46
C ARG A 475 22.98 -2.96 11.94
N GLN A 476 23.71 -1.98 11.45
CA GLN A 476 23.90 -1.83 10.01
C GLN A 476 24.49 -3.13 9.44
N ASP A 477 23.95 -3.55 8.28
CA ASP A 477 24.28 -4.77 7.57
C ASP A 477 23.83 -6.09 8.26
N SER A 478 23.14 -6.02 9.42
CA SER A 478 22.59 -7.21 10.07
C SER A 478 21.33 -7.74 9.39
N TRP A 479 21.08 -9.02 9.60
CA TRP A 479 19.82 -9.66 9.24
C TRP A 479 18.89 -9.69 10.45
N GLU A 480 17.61 -9.42 10.21
CA GLU A 480 16.58 -9.56 11.23
C GLU A 480 15.41 -10.39 10.69
N VAL A 481 14.81 -11.16 11.59
CA VAL A 481 13.58 -11.91 11.39
C VAL A 481 12.48 -11.24 12.18
N TRP A 482 11.46 -10.78 11.50
CA TRP A 482 10.30 -10.14 12.11
C TRP A 482 9.10 -11.06 12.03
N ARG A 483 8.54 -11.41 13.19
CA ARG A 483 7.30 -12.17 13.34
C ARG A 483 6.17 -11.19 13.62
N ILE A 484 5.18 -11.16 12.76
CA ILE A 484 4.09 -10.19 12.79
C ILE A 484 2.78 -10.94 12.99
N LEU A 485 2.23 -10.88 14.20
CA LEU A 485 0.98 -11.55 14.60
C LEU A 485 -0.20 -10.61 14.49
N ASN A 486 -1.17 -10.93 13.64
CA ASN A 486 -2.38 -10.12 13.49
C ASN A 486 -3.50 -10.60 14.42
N LEU A 487 -3.75 -9.84 15.47
CA LEU A 487 -4.81 -10.05 16.46
C LEU A 487 -6.08 -9.24 16.16
N SER A 488 -6.10 -8.52 15.04
CA SER A 488 -7.24 -7.70 14.58
C SER A 488 -8.12 -8.44 13.58
N GLY A 489 -9.24 -7.84 13.20
CA GLY A 489 -10.23 -8.44 12.29
C GLY A 489 -10.05 -8.13 10.81
N ILE A 490 -9.00 -7.40 10.41
CA ILE A 490 -8.74 -7.04 9.01
C ILE A 490 -7.30 -7.30 8.62
N LEU A 491 -7.02 -7.33 7.32
CA LEU A 491 -5.67 -7.44 6.79
C LEU A 491 -4.93 -6.11 6.94
N HIS A 492 -3.67 -6.16 7.38
CA HIS A 492 -2.77 -5.01 7.43
C HIS A 492 -1.59 -5.21 6.48
N PRO A 493 -1.34 -4.27 5.54
CA PRO A 493 -0.09 -4.19 4.80
C PRO A 493 0.97 -3.49 5.66
N ILE A 494 1.98 -4.23 6.09
CA ILE A 494 3.05 -3.70 6.95
C ILE A 494 4.25 -3.33 6.10
N HIS A 495 4.63 -2.07 6.14
CA HIS A 495 5.82 -1.52 5.52
C HIS A 495 6.95 -1.34 6.53
N ILE A 496 8.17 -1.67 6.10
CA ILE A 496 9.40 -1.45 6.88
C ILE A 496 10.34 -0.63 6.00
N HIS A 497 10.67 0.59 6.45
CA HIS A 497 11.58 1.48 5.74
C HIS A 497 12.99 0.90 5.63
N LEU A 498 13.78 1.37 4.67
CA LEU A 498 15.17 1.02 4.39
C LEU A 498 15.37 -0.41 3.86
N THR A 499 14.70 -1.40 4.42
CA THR A 499 14.98 -2.80 4.11
C THR A 499 14.02 -3.39 3.07
N ARG A 500 14.52 -4.37 2.32
CA ARG A 500 13.68 -5.31 1.58
C ARG A 500 13.75 -6.67 2.25
N PHE A 501 12.66 -7.40 2.21
CA PHE A 501 12.53 -8.69 2.88
C PHE A 501 11.80 -9.72 2.01
N GLN A 502 11.81 -10.96 2.44
CA GLN A 502 10.96 -12.03 1.91
C GLN A 502 10.22 -12.74 3.04
N PRO A 503 8.99 -13.24 2.81
CA PRO A 503 8.30 -14.07 3.78
C PRO A 503 9.01 -15.42 3.92
N LEU A 504 9.24 -15.86 5.16
CA LEU A 504 9.77 -17.19 5.50
C LEU A 504 8.65 -18.17 5.76
N SER A 505 7.60 -17.75 6.48
CA SER A 505 6.39 -18.54 6.76
C SER A 505 5.15 -17.65 6.90
N ILE A 506 3.98 -18.28 6.74
CA ILE A 506 2.68 -17.77 7.14
C ILE A 506 2.00 -18.87 7.93
N ASP A 507 1.65 -18.59 9.17
CA ASP A 507 1.07 -19.58 10.07
C ASP A 507 -0.28 -19.05 10.60
N GLY A 508 -1.30 -19.93 10.59
CA GLY A 508 -2.62 -19.67 11.15
C GLY A 508 -2.61 -19.79 12.66
N TYR A 509 -3.30 -18.91 13.34
CA TYR A 509 -3.44 -18.88 14.79
C TYR A 509 -4.88 -18.70 15.24
N ASP A 510 -5.29 -19.44 16.29
CA ASP A 510 -6.53 -19.15 17.00
C ASP A 510 -6.31 -17.93 17.91
N THR A 511 -6.86 -16.81 17.50
CA THR A 511 -6.73 -15.53 18.21
C THR A 511 -7.89 -15.26 19.18
N ALA A 512 -8.84 -16.18 19.34
CA ALA A 512 -10.02 -15.99 20.20
C ALA A 512 -9.64 -15.78 21.70
N ALA A 513 -8.48 -16.27 22.12
CA ALA A 513 -7.94 -16.06 23.46
C ALA A 513 -7.50 -14.62 23.73
N PHE A 514 -7.22 -13.83 22.71
CA PHE A 514 -6.89 -12.41 22.85
C PHE A 514 -8.17 -11.61 23.05
N LEU A 515 -8.23 -10.82 24.12
CA LEU A 515 -9.38 -10.00 24.50
C LEU A 515 -9.04 -8.51 24.31
N PRO A 516 -9.38 -7.90 23.17
CA PRO A 516 -9.01 -6.51 22.86
C PRO A 516 -9.43 -5.52 23.94
N ALA A 517 -10.67 -5.63 24.44
CA ALA A 517 -11.18 -4.76 25.50
C ALA A 517 -10.41 -4.85 26.83
N LYS A 518 -9.53 -5.84 26.98
CA LYS A 518 -8.69 -6.05 28.17
C LYS A 518 -7.19 -6.00 27.85
N GLY A 519 -6.82 -5.87 26.61
CA GLY A 519 -5.45 -5.72 26.13
C GLY A 519 -4.53 -6.92 26.39
N GLY A 520 -5.06 -8.16 26.42
CA GLY A 520 -4.24 -9.34 26.71
C GLY A 520 -4.94 -10.66 26.47
N THR A 521 -4.25 -11.77 26.72
CA THR A 521 -4.81 -13.11 26.61
C THR A 521 -5.54 -13.56 27.89
N ALA A 522 -6.55 -14.41 27.72
CA ALA A 522 -7.28 -15.00 28.84
C ALA A 522 -6.39 -15.99 29.63
N PRO A 523 -6.59 -16.12 30.97
CA PRO A 523 -5.86 -17.07 31.78
C PRO A 523 -6.00 -18.51 31.27
N GLY A 524 -4.86 -19.20 31.08
CA GLY A 524 -4.82 -20.58 30.61
C GLY A 524 -5.25 -20.80 29.15
N ALA A 525 -5.44 -19.72 28.39
CA ALA A 525 -5.83 -19.78 26.98
C ALA A 525 -4.86 -18.92 26.14
N PRO A 526 -3.76 -19.46 25.66
CA PRO A 526 -2.84 -18.75 24.76
C PRO A 526 -3.45 -18.62 23.36
N VAL A 527 -2.98 -17.64 22.61
CA VAL A 527 -3.12 -17.61 21.15
C VAL A 527 -2.36 -18.81 20.59
N ALA A 528 -3.04 -19.76 19.99
CA ALA A 528 -2.47 -21.05 19.65
C ALA A 528 -2.28 -21.22 18.14
N HIS A 529 -1.13 -21.78 17.74
CA HIS A 529 -0.88 -22.19 16.37
C HIS A 529 -1.92 -23.22 15.91
N LEU A 530 -2.44 -23.04 14.70
CA LEU A 530 -3.40 -23.94 14.07
C LEU A 530 -2.72 -24.79 12.99
N ASP A 531 -2.20 -24.12 11.96
CA ASP A 531 -1.62 -24.76 10.78
C ASP A 531 -0.62 -23.82 10.10
N SER A 532 0.28 -24.38 9.32
CA SER A 532 1.16 -23.62 8.43
C SER A 532 0.48 -23.45 7.07
N LEU A 533 0.40 -22.23 6.61
CA LEU A 533 -0.27 -21.85 5.38
C LEU A 533 0.74 -21.72 4.22
N PRO A 534 0.35 -22.06 2.98
CA PRO A 534 1.23 -21.86 1.84
C PRO A 534 1.47 -20.37 1.60
N ILE A 535 2.70 -20.00 1.27
CA ILE A 535 3.03 -18.66 0.81
C ILE A 535 2.54 -18.52 -0.63
N ASP A 536 1.70 -17.51 -0.90
CA ASP A 536 1.27 -17.16 -2.24
C ASP A 536 2.52 -16.90 -3.11
N PRO A 537 2.68 -17.57 -4.27
CA PRO A 537 3.81 -17.34 -5.16
C PRO A 537 4.06 -15.88 -5.53
N SER A 538 3.00 -15.06 -5.60
CA SER A 538 3.09 -13.62 -5.86
C SER A 538 3.83 -12.84 -4.77
N LEU A 539 4.01 -13.41 -3.58
CA LEU A 539 4.72 -12.82 -2.44
C LEU A 539 6.17 -13.29 -2.30
N THR A 540 6.62 -14.22 -3.14
CA THR A 540 7.96 -14.84 -2.97
C THR A 540 9.10 -13.96 -3.48
N GLY A 541 8.82 -12.84 -4.16
CA GLY A 541 9.81 -11.84 -4.53
C GLY A 541 10.35 -11.04 -3.33
N TRP A 542 11.28 -10.13 -3.61
CA TRP A 542 11.71 -9.14 -2.63
C TRP A 542 10.63 -8.07 -2.47
N LYS A 543 10.29 -7.78 -1.22
CA LYS A 543 9.20 -6.88 -0.87
C LYS A 543 9.65 -5.87 0.19
N ASP A 544 8.91 -4.79 0.31
CA ASP A 544 9.00 -3.83 1.41
C ASP A 544 7.63 -3.59 2.10
N VAL A 545 6.57 -4.17 1.54
CA VAL A 545 5.23 -4.21 2.14
C VAL A 545 4.77 -5.65 2.25
N MET A 546 4.31 -6.09 3.42
CA MET A 546 3.81 -7.44 3.64
C MET A 546 2.36 -7.45 4.10
N ARG A 547 1.53 -8.20 3.39
CA ARG A 547 0.14 -8.47 3.78
C ARG A 547 0.11 -9.42 4.97
N VAL A 548 -0.52 -9.00 6.07
CA VAL A 548 -0.71 -9.81 7.27
C VAL A 548 -2.22 -10.02 7.50
N PRO A 549 -2.78 -11.15 7.04
CA PRO A 549 -4.20 -11.46 7.22
C PRO A 549 -4.60 -11.61 8.70
N PRO A 550 -5.90 -11.41 9.03
CA PRO A 550 -6.40 -11.67 10.39
C PRO A 550 -6.09 -13.10 10.85
N GLY A 551 -5.75 -13.27 12.12
CA GLY A 551 -5.51 -14.59 12.69
C GLY A 551 -4.28 -15.31 12.11
N THR A 552 -3.31 -14.57 11.59
CA THR A 552 -2.06 -15.15 11.09
C THR A 552 -0.85 -14.54 11.76
N MET A 553 0.22 -15.32 11.82
CA MET A 553 1.59 -14.83 12.04
C MET A 553 2.36 -14.93 10.73
N VAL A 554 2.82 -13.80 10.23
CA VAL A 554 3.70 -13.74 9.06
C VAL A 554 5.12 -13.51 9.53
N THR A 555 6.03 -14.39 9.13
CA THR A 555 7.46 -14.25 9.43
C THR A 555 8.18 -13.76 8.18
N VAL A 556 8.87 -12.62 8.28
CA VAL A 556 9.68 -12.06 7.20
C VAL A 556 11.14 -11.94 7.65
N ALA A 557 12.07 -12.00 6.70
CA ALA A 557 13.47 -11.71 6.98
C ALA A 557 14.04 -10.73 5.96
N GLY A 558 14.79 -9.74 6.47
CA GLY A 558 15.44 -8.69 5.69
C GLY A 558 16.79 -8.30 6.26
N GLN A 559 17.62 -7.69 5.43
CA GLN A 559 18.93 -7.16 5.81
C GLN A 559 18.87 -5.64 5.85
N PHE A 560 19.24 -5.03 6.98
CA PHE A 560 19.31 -3.58 7.16
C PHE A 560 20.63 -3.03 6.63
N ARG A 561 20.68 -2.82 5.32
CA ARG A 561 21.91 -2.65 4.57
C ARG A 561 22.02 -1.26 3.95
N GLY A 562 23.27 -0.78 3.83
CA GLY A 562 23.63 0.34 2.96
C GLY A 562 23.47 1.74 3.57
N ALA A 563 22.69 1.90 4.63
CA ALA A 563 22.45 3.19 5.26
C ALA A 563 22.23 3.08 6.76
N SER A 564 22.26 4.21 7.46
CA SER A 564 22.01 4.31 8.90
C SER A 564 21.16 5.54 9.22
N GLY A 565 20.57 5.57 10.40
CA GLY A 565 19.74 6.67 10.86
C GLY A 565 18.48 6.18 11.58
N ARG A 566 17.48 7.05 11.68
CA ARG A 566 16.14 6.73 12.19
C ARG A 566 15.21 6.46 11.03
N TYR A 567 14.39 5.44 11.17
CA TYR A 567 13.44 4.98 10.19
C TYR A 567 12.14 4.56 10.86
N MET A 568 11.14 4.27 10.05
CA MET A 568 9.81 3.87 10.50
C MET A 568 9.45 2.48 9.99
N TYR A 569 8.51 1.85 10.69
CA TYR A 569 7.68 0.79 10.18
C TYR A 569 6.24 1.05 10.61
N HIS A 570 5.31 0.75 9.72
CA HIS A 570 3.91 1.11 9.92
C HIS A 570 2.96 0.24 9.08
N CYS A 571 1.69 0.27 9.45
CA CYS A 571 0.63 -0.20 8.58
C CYS A 571 0.43 0.80 7.44
N HIS A 572 0.39 0.34 6.20
CA HIS A 572 0.18 1.23 5.05
C HIS A 572 -1.30 1.43 4.68
N ILE A 573 -2.22 1.10 5.57
CA ILE A 573 -3.55 1.71 5.59
C ILE A 573 -3.35 3.08 6.24
N LEU A 574 -3.48 4.15 5.46
CA LEU A 574 -3.05 5.49 5.89
C LEU A 574 -3.86 6.03 7.06
N GLU A 575 -5.13 5.64 7.19
CA GLU A 575 -5.95 5.95 8.36
C GLU A 575 -5.42 5.28 9.63
N HIS A 576 -4.89 4.05 9.51
CA HIS A 576 -4.26 3.34 10.64
C HIS A 576 -2.90 3.93 11.00
N GLU A 577 -2.11 4.28 9.99
CA GLU A 577 -0.82 4.95 10.17
C GLU A 577 -1.00 6.23 10.99
N ASP A 578 -1.87 7.15 10.52
CA ASP A 578 -2.16 8.41 11.19
C ASP A 578 -2.83 8.22 12.57
N ALA A 579 -3.54 7.11 12.79
CA ALA A 579 -4.16 6.78 14.08
C ALA A 579 -3.21 6.13 15.09
N GLY A 580 -1.94 5.88 14.73
CA GLY A 580 -0.94 5.37 15.65
C GLY A 580 -0.35 3.99 15.30
N MET A 581 -0.76 3.35 14.20
CA MET A 581 -0.09 2.11 13.73
C MET A 581 1.23 2.42 13.03
N MET A 582 2.11 3.13 13.71
CA MET A 582 3.43 3.53 13.25
C MET A 582 4.40 3.57 14.42
N ARG A 583 5.62 3.08 14.19
CA ARG A 583 6.69 3.07 15.16
C ARG A 583 8.02 3.39 14.50
N GLU A 584 8.97 3.85 15.31
CA GLU A 584 10.33 4.12 14.87
C GLU A 584 11.31 3.01 15.24
N PHE A 585 12.35 2.89 14.45
CA PHE A 585 13.55 2.13 14.80
C PHE A 585 14.81 2.90 14.34
N SER A 586 15.96 2.52 14.84
CA SER A 586 17.22 3.09 14.39
C SER A 586 18.16 2.02 13.84
N VAL A 587 18.94 2.38 12.82
CA VAL A 587 20.03 1.57 12.29
C VAL A 587 21.34 2.27 12.60
N MET A 588 22.28 1.56 13.25
CA MET A 588 23.55 2.12 13.72
C MET A 588 24.72 1.22 13.29
N PRO A 589 25.89 1.81 13.01
CA PRO A 589 27.10 1.00 12.81
C PRO A 589 27.37 0.09 14.01
N GLY A 590 27.63 -1.20 13.75
CA GLY A 590 27.80 -2.20 14.81
C GLY A 590 28.90 -1.81 15.82
N ALA A 591 30.03 -1.30 15.34
CA ALA A 591 31.12 -0.85 16.22
C ALA A 591 30.69 0.25 17.21
N VAL A 592 29.78 1.14 16.82
CA VAL A 592 29.23 2.18 17.71
C VAL A 592 28.33 1.57 18.78
N MET A 593 27.54 0.58 18.40
CA MET A 593 26.67 -0.14 19.35
C MET A 593 27.50 -0.92 20.40
N ASP A 594 28.60 -1.54 19.98
CA ASP A 594 29.49 -2.32 20.87
C ASP A 594 30.16 -1.43 21.93
N VAL A 595 30.65 -0.27 21.53
CA VAL A 595 31.25 0.70 22.46
C VAL A 595 30.25 1.27 23.46
N GLY A 596 29.01 1.50 23.00
CA GLY A 596 27.94 2.02 23.85
C GLY A 596 27.30 0.99 24.78
N GLY A 597 27.73 -0.27 24.77
CA GLY A 597 27.12 -1.35 25.55
C GLY A 597 25.71 -1.73 25.08
N MET A 598 25.30 -1.25 23.91
CA MET A 598 23.96 -1.47 23.35
C MET A 598 23.85 -2.78 22.57
N GLY A 599 24.95 -3.48 22.36
CA GLY A 599 24.98 -4.74 21.59
C GLY A 599 24.25 -5.91 22.24
N GLY A 600 23.85 -5.79 23.52
CA GLY A 600 23.09 -6.81 24.24
C GLY A 600 21.64 -6.44 24.61
N MET A 601 21.20 -5.25 24.26
CA MET A 601 19.89 -4.74 24.69
C MET A 601 18.80 -4.85 23.61
N GLY A 602 18.65 -5.90 22.95
CA GLY A 602 17.57 -5.91 21.96
C GLY A 602 17.41 -7.16 21.14
N GLY A 603 17.95 -8.23 21.56
CA GLY A 603 17.80 -9.49 20.85
C GLY A 603 17.65 -10.66 21.78
N MET A 604 16.63 -11.43 21.55
CA MET A 604 16.57 -12.78 22.03
C MET A 604 17.59 -13.61 21.26
N SER A 605 18.52 -14.20 21.95
CA SER A 605 19.31 -15.29 21.37
C SER A 605 18.39 -16.47 21.08
N SER A 606 18.62 -17.07 19.94
CA SER A 606 17.95 -18.24 19.34
C SER A 606 17.38 -19.25 20.32
#